data_71c8659078bbd9547268e4b12fc0d540
#
_entry.id   71c8659078bbd9547268e4b12fc0d540
#
_cell.length_a   1.000
_cell.length_b   1.000
_cell.length_c   1.000
_cell.angle_alpha   90.00
_cell.angle_beta   90.00
_cell.angle_gamma   90.00
#
_symmetry.space_group_name_H-M   'P 1'
#
loop_
_entity.id
_entity.type
_entity.pdbx_description
1 polymer ?
#
loop_
_entity_poly.entity_id
_entity_poly.type
_entity_poly.pdbx_seq_one_letter_code
_entity_poly.pdbx_strand_id
1 'polypeptide(L)'
;MSELQSLFIAPGVNITSDHAEIAKFATASKADLEKRWSTVRGRDIKQSLVKPGVFKENAASLLGRIYGKIDLRGIDLVDEDMKGWDLSEIDFFAANFRNCQLVGANLNNSYLSEANLEGTDLSWCKLKETFFDGVAFDRNTKLLGINTNEINSNLAILLVDQANTQQRIAHFESRHPNFSKLLWATCDYGRSIPRLLFWILILVLAYTFVYWCFPDFAKTSGWIDSLYFSIVTMTTLGYGDLTPEND
;
A
#
# COMPACT_ATOMS: atom_id res chain seq x y z
N MET A 1 36.18 -16.21 0.73
CA MET A 1 34.76 -15.96 0.86
C MET A 1 34.47 -14.61 0.26
N SER A 2 33.42 -14.48 -0.54
CA SER A 2 33.07 -13.15 -1.03
C SER A 2 32.67 -12.26 0.17
N GLU A 3 33.00 -10.99 0.13
CA GLU A 3 32.71 -10.00 1.17
C GLU A 3 31.19 -10.04 1.56
N LEU A 4 30.31 -10.24 0.59
CA LEU A 4 28.87 -10.37 0.78
C LEU A 4 28.46 -11.57 1.64
N GLN A 5 29.16 -12.70 1.57
CA GLN A 5 28.88 -13.87 2.41
C GLN A 5 29.21 -13.62 3.88
N SER A 6 30.15 -12.74 4.15
CA SER A 6 30.53 -12.36 5.51
C SER A 6 29.52 -11.40 6.18
N LEU A 7 28.48 -10.93 5.45
CA LEU A 7 27.38 -10.13 6.00
C LEU A 7 26.28 -10.98 6.64
N PHE A 8 26.33 -12.32 6.58
CA PHE A 8 25.42 -13.15 7.37
C PHE A 8 25.97 -13.37 8.77
N ILE A 9 25.21 -12.95 9.78
CA ILE A 9 25.54 -13.17 11.18
C ILE A 9 25.40 -14.68 11.50
N ALA A 10 26.40 -15.24 12.17
CA ALA A 10 26.38 -16.66 12.52
C ALA A 10 25.26 -16.98 13.55
N PRO A 11 24.66 -18.17 13.51
CA PRO A 11 23.68 -18.59 14.49
C PRO A 11 24.20 -18.45 15.93
N GLY A 12 23.33 -18.02 16.83
CA GLY A 12 23.68 -17.81 18.25
C GLY A 12 24.45 -16.49 18.54
N VAL A 13 24.90 -15.77 17.52
CA VAL A 13 25.56 -14.46 17.68
C VAL A 13 24.51 -13.36 17.71
N ASN A 14 24.63 -12.41 18.63
CA ASN A 14 23.82 -11.19 18.69
C ASN A 14 24.75 -9.97 18.59
N ILE A 15 24.62 -9.20 17.52
CA ILE A 15 25.39 -7.97 17.30
C ILE A 15 24.68 -6.82 18.01
N THR A 16 25.32 -6.25 19.00
CA THR A 16 24.88 -5.06 19.76
C THR A 16 25.87 -3.92 19.59
N SER A 17 25.56 -2.75 20.14
CA SER A 17 26.44 -1.57 20.12
C SER A 17 27.87 -1.84 20.57
N ASP A 18 28.06 -2.77 21.49
CA ASP A 18 29.34 -3.10 22.10
C ASP A 18 30.12 -4.20 21.34
N HIS A 19 29.52 -4.77 20.28
CA HIS A 19 30.15 -5.84 19.54
C HIS A 19 31.23 -5.30 18.60
N ALA A 20 32.42 -5.94 18.57
CA ALA A 20 33.56 -5.48 17.78
C ALA A 20 33.29 -5.32 16.26
N GLU A 21 32.36 -6.12 15.71
CA GLU A 21 32.00 -6.08 14.30
C GLU A 21 30.76 -5.21 14.00
N ILE A 22 30.23 -4.45 14.99
CA ILE A 22 29.01 -3.64 14.80
C ILE A 22 29.12 -2.70 13.60
N ALA A 23 30.27 -2.05 13.42
CA ALA A 23 30.47 -1.10 12.32
C ALA A 23 30.19 -1.76 10.95
N LYS A 24 30.67 -2.98 10.71
CA LYS A 24 30.47 -3.73 9.48
C LYS A 24 28.99 -4.00 9.19
N PHE A 25 28.22 -4.40 10.21
CA PHE A 25 26.81 -4.73 10.04
C PHE A 25 25.90 -3.51 10.04
N ALA A 26 26.26 -2.45 10.78
CA ALA A 26 25.49 -1.22 10.84
C ALA A 26 25.69 -0.34 9.59
N THR A 27 26.87 -0.39 8.93
CA THR A 27 27.17 0.41 7.74
C THR A 27 26.93 -0.32 6.42
N ALA A 28 26.47 -1.57 6.46
CA ALA A 28 26.16 -2.33 5.25
C ALA A 28 25.08 -1.61 4.43
N SER A 29 25.36 -1.36 3.14
CA SER A 29 24.42 -0.67 2.27
C SER A 29 23.22 -1.55 1.95
N LYS A 30 22.06 -0.92 1.66
CA LYS A 30 20.85 -1.62 1.20
C LYS A 30 21.17 -2.60 0.05
N ALA A 31 21.94 -2.12 -0.94
CA ALA A 31 22.32 -2.94 -2.09
C ALA A 31 23.17 -4.17 -1.71
N ASP A 32 24.04 -4.07 -0.72
CA ASP A 32 24.86 -5.19 -0.27
C ASP A 32 24.02 -6.20 0.53
N LEU A 33 23.08 -5.71 1.35
CA LEU A 33 22.11 -6.53 2.07
C LEU A 33 21.20 -7.31 1.14
N GLU A 34 20.72 -6.70 0.06
CA GLU A 34 19.92 -7.38 -0.98
C GLU A 34 20.80 -8.39 -1.75
N LYS A 35 22.00 -8.00 -2.20
CA LYS A 35 22.89 -8.87 -2.96
C LYS A 35 23.41 -10.07 -2.17
N ARG A 36 23.53 -10.01 -0.83
CA ARG A 36 23.98 -11.17 -0.05
C ARG A 36 23.07 -12.39 -0.25
N TRP A 37 21.76 -12.19 -0.49
CA TRP A 37 20.80 -13.25 -0.74
C TRP A 37 20.93 -13.89 -2.12
N SER A 38 21.60 -13.25 -3.08
CA SER A 38 21.92 -13.84 -4.39
C SER A 38 23.16 -14.75 -4.36
N THR A 39 23.92 -14.77 -3.26
CA THR A 39 25.04 -15.69 -3.06
C THR A 39 24.55 -17.13 -2.88
N VAL A 40 25.42 -18.12 -3.05
CA VAL A 40 25.09 -19.53 -2.83
C VAL A 40 24.52 -19.74 -1.42
N ARG A 41 25.24 -19.22 -0.40
CA ARG A 41 24.80 -19.32 0.99
C ARG A 41 23.43 -18.65 1.22
N GLY A 42 23.20 -17.47 0.61
CA GLY A 42 21.93 -16.75 0.75
C GLY A 42 20.76 -17.54 0.16
N ARG A 43 20.94 -18.13 -1.02
CA ARG A 43 19.90 -18.96 -1.65
C ARG A 43 19.60 -20.22 -0.84
N ASP A 44 20.62 -20.91 -0.33
CA ASP A 44 20.45 -22.10 0.50
C ASP A 44 19.68 -21.79 1.78
N ILE A 45 20.02 -20.66 2.44
CA ILE A 45 19.29 -20.19 3.62
C ILE A 45 17.84 -19.87 3.23
N LYS A 46 17.59 -19.07 2.20
CA LYS A 46 16.25 -18.68 1.75
C LYS A 46 15.39 -19.91 1.46
N GLN A 47 15.92 -20.91 0.74
CA GLN A 47 15.20 -22.14 0.44
C GLN A 47 14.84 -22.96 1.70
N SER A 48 15.67 -22.87 2.73
CA SER A 48 15.42 -23.54 4.01
C SER A 48 14.42 -22.80 4.89
N LEU A 49 14.28 -21.46 4.71
CA LEU A 49 13.40 -20.60 5.49
C LEU A 49 11.94 -20.72 5.08
N VAL A 50 11.65 -20.70 3.77
CA VAL A 50 10.28 -20.60 3.23
C VAL A 50 9.57 -21.94 3.38
N LYS A 51 9.20 -22.27 4.62
CA LYS A 51 8.41 -23.45 4.98
C LYS A 51 7.29 -23.04 5.94
N PRO A 52 6.04 -23.43 5.66
CA PRO A 52 4.91 -23.10 6.50
C PRO A 52 5.09 -23.57 7.95
N GLY A 53 4.75 -22.70 8.91
CA GLY A 53 4.68 -23.04 10.34
C GLY A 53 5.99 -23.08 11.11
N VAL A 54 7.15 -23.00 10.44
CA VAL A 54 8.48 -23.09 11.09
C VAL A 54 9.47 -22.03 10.62
N PHE A 55 8.97 -20.95 10.01
CA PHE A 55 9.83 -19.90 9.43
C PHE A 55 10.73 -19.25 10.46
N LYS A 56 10.16 -18.81 11.59
CA LYS A 56 10.90 -18.10 12.65
C LYS A 56 11.93 -19.01 13.33
N GLU A 57 11.57 -20.26 13.60
CA GLU A 57 12.46 -21.25 14.20
C GLU A 57 13.64 -21.56 13.26
N ASN A 58 13.36 -21.77 11.97
CA ASN A 58 14.38 -21.98 10.96
C ASN A 58 15.30 -20.76 10.84
N ALA A 59 14.74 -19.54 10.80
CA ALA A 59 15.51 -18.32 10.76
C ALA A 59 16.43 -18.18 11.98
N ALA A 60 15.93 -18.44 13.17
CA ALA A 60 16.73 -18.40 14.41
C ALA A 60 17.84 -19.47 14.48
N SER A 61 17.63 -20.62 13.83
CA SER A 61 18.63 -21.69 13.77
C SER A 61 19.73 -21.46 12.73
N LEU A 62 19.44 -20.68 11.67
CA LEU A 62 20.35 -20.48 10.52
C LEU A 62 21.08 -19.15 10.58
N LEU A 63 20.50 -18.14 11.28
CA LEU A 63 20.98 -16.76 11.30
C LEU A 63 21.13 -16.25 12.73
N GLY A 64 22.05 -15.32 12.89
CA GLY A 64 22.22 -14.58 14.14
C GLY A 64 21.27 -13.39 14.24
N ARG A 65 21.51 -12.57 15.26
CA ARG A 65 20.66 -11.43 15.61
C ARG A 65 21.43 -10.12 15.51
N ILE A 66 20.71 -9.05 15.20
CA ILE A 66 21.17 -7.68 15.33
C ILE A 66 20.19 -6.92 16.23
N TYR A 67 20.71 -6.31 17.31
CA TYR A 67 19.90 -5.68 18.35
C TYR A 67 18.75 -6.57 18.86
N GLY A 68 19.02 -7.86 19.04
CA GLY A 68 18.08 -8.85 19.53
C GLY A 68 17.09 -9.42 18.49
N LYS A 69 17.06 -8.88 17.27
CA LYS A 69 16.17 -9.34 16.19
C LYS A 69 16.92 -10.25 15.20
N ILE A 70 16.25 -11.28 14.68
CA ILE A 70 16.82 -12.20 13.68
C ILE A 70 17.14 -11.41 12.40
N ASP A 71 18.36 -11.52 11.87
CA ASP A 71 18.84 -10.71 10.73
C ASP A 71 18.38 -11.27 9.38
N LEU A 72 17.23 -10.80 8.90
CA LEU A 72 16.70 -11.06 7.55
C LEU A 72 16.73 -9.81 6.65
N ARG A 73 17.59 -8.85 6.95
CA ARG A 73 17.69 -7.61 6.17
C ARG A 73 17.99 -7.88 4.69
N GLY A 74 17.28 -7.17 3.80
CA GLY A 74 17.42 -7.26 2.36
C GLY A 74 16.93 -8.57 1.73
N ILE A 75 16.22 -9.42 2.48
CA ILE A 75 15.66 -10.67 1.92
C ILE A 75 14.61 -10.37 0.85
N ASP A 76 14.63 -11.15 -0.23
CA ASP A 76 13.63 -11.10 -1.28
C ASP A 76 12.59 -12.22 -1.09
N LEU A 77 11.35 -11.81 -0.78
CA LEU A 77 10.20 -12.70 -0.49
C LEU A 77 9.02 -12.41 -1.44
N VAL A 78 9.30 -11.90 -2.65
CA VAL A 78 8.27 -11.58 -3.65
C VAL A 78 7.34 -12.76 -3.90
N ASP A 79 6.02 -12.45 -3.98
CA ASP A 79 4.94 -13.38 -4.29
C ASP A 79 4.75 -14.56 -3.29
N GLU A 80 5.39 -14.52 -2.12
CA GLU A 80 5.26 -15.60 -1.11
C GLU A 80 3.92 -15.53 -0.36
N ASP A 81 3.35 -16.71 -0.04
CA ASP A 81 2.16 -16.85 0.81
C ASP A 81 2.59 -17.18 2.26
N MET A 82 2.52 -16.17 3.11
CA MET A 82 2.92 -16.23 4.52
C MET A 82 1.76 -15.91 5.47
N LYS A 83 0.53 -16.27 5.08
CA LYS A 83 -0.67 -16.04 5.89
C LYS A 83 -0.57 -16.68 7.27
N GLY A 84 -0.80 -15.86 8.30
CA GLY A 84 -0.81 -16.31 9.68
C GLY A 84 0.56 -16.70 10.24
N TRP A 85 1.66 -16.49 9.53
CA TRP A 85 3.00 -16.85 10.00
C TRP A 85 3.46 -15.97 11.16
N ASP A 86 4.30 -16.56 12.03
CA ASP A 86 5.01 -15.79 13.04
C ASP A 86 6.30 -15.21 12.44
N LEU A 87 6.26 -13.91 12.20
CA LEU A 87 7.35 -13.09 11.68
C LEU A 87 7.80 -12.04 12.71
N SER A 88 7.47 -12.26 13.99
CA SER A 88 7.78 -11.32 15.06
C SER A 88 9.27 -11.34 15.42
N GLU A 89 9.76 -10.21 15.94
CA GLU A 89 11.15 -10.04 16.40
C GLU A 89 12.21 -10.28 15.29
N ILE A 90 11.87 -9.95 14.06
CA ILE A 90 12.74 -10.09 12.90
C ILE A 90 13.11 -8.69 12.37
N ASP A 91 14.35 -8.55 11.93
CA ASP A 91 14.81 -7.37 11.19
C ASP A 91 14.68 -7.62 9.69
N PHE A 92 13.67 -7.01 9.08
CA PHE A 92 13.38 -7.01 7.66
C PHE A 92 13.77 -5.68 6.97
N PHE A 93 14.73 -4.94 7.53
CA PHE A 93 15.22 -3.72 6.89
C PHE A 93 15.52 -3.96 5.41
N ALA A 94 14.98 -3.11 4.51
CA ALA A 94 15.16 -3.22 3.06
C ALA A 94 14.69 -4.56 2.44
N ALA A 95 13.88 -5.35 3.11
CA ALA A 95 13.32 -6.59 2.57
C ALA A 95 12.30 -6.31 1.46
N ASN A 96 12.17 -7.23 0.51
CA ASN A 96 11.23 -7.13 -0.58
C ASN A 96 10.04 -8.09 -0.37
N PHE A 97 8.89 -7.54 0.01
CA PHE A 97 7.63 -8.26 0.23
C PHE A 97 6.60 -8.02 -0.90
N ARG A 98 7.05 -7.55 -2.05
CA ARG A 98 6.14 -7.23 -3.15
C ARG A 98 5.19 -8.38 -3.45
N ASN A 99 3.88 -8.05 -3.54
CA ASN A 99 2.77 -8.99 -3.79
C ASN A 99 2.62 -10.13 -2.76
N CYS A 100 3.29 -10.07 -1.60
CA CYS A 100 3.16 -11.11 -0.58
C CYS A 100 1.77 -11.17 0.03
N GLN A 101 1.37 -12.37 0.46
CA GLN A 101 0.16 -12.60 1.23
C GLN A 101 0.53 -12.75 2.71
N LEU A 102 0.36 -11.68 3.48
CA LEU A 102 0.68 -11.64 4.93
C LEU A 102 -0.56 -11.60 5.82
N VAL A 103 -1.74 -11.93 5.27
CA VAL A 103 -3.02 -11.85 6.00
C VAL A 103 -2.93 -12.54 7.36
N GLY A 104 -3.18 -11.78 8.44
CA GLY A 104 -3.15 -12.31 9.81
C GLY A 104 -1.78 -12.68 10.36
N ALA A 105 -0.69 -12.38 9.65
CA ALA A 105 0.66 -12.66 10.13
C ALA A 105 0.99 -11.83 11.40
N ASN A 106 1.88 -12.38 12.24
CA ASN A 106 2.37 -11.69 13.41
C ASN A 106 3.72 -11.01 13.09
N LEU A 107 3.72 -9.71 12.99
CA LEU A 107 4.90 -8.86 12.75
C LEU A 107 5.29 -8.03 13.99
N ASN A 108 4.78 -8.39 15.17
CA ASN A 108 5.07 -7.64 16.39
C ASN A 108 6.58 -7.50 16.63
N ASN A 109 7.02 -6.31 17.04
CA ASN A 109 8.43 -6.01 17.31
C ASN A 109 9.38 -6.24 16.12
N SER A 110 8.89 -6.20 14.88
CA SER A 110 9.71 -6.36 13.67
C SER A 110 10.11 -5.01 13.08
N TYR A 111 11.22 -4.97 12.36
CA TYR A 111 11.67 -3.80 11.61
C TYR A 111 11.43 -4.01 10.12
N LEU A 112 10.54 -3.19 9.53
CA LEU A 112 10.27 -3.16 8.10
C LEU A 112 10.75 -1.86 7.44
N SER A 113 11.60 -1.09 8.13
CA SER A 113 12.11 0.17 7.58
C SER A 113 12.75 -0.05 6.21
N GLU A 114 12.45 0.82 5.24
CA GLU A 114 12.85 0.75 3.83
C GLU A 114 12.42 -0.52 3.08
N ALA A 115 11.56 -1.37 3.64
CA ALA A 115 11.02 -2.53 2.95
C ALA A 115 10.08 -2.13 1.80
N ASN A 116 9.98 -2.99 0.78
CA ASN A 116 9.02 -2.85 -0.30
C ASN A 116 7.77 -3.69 -0.01
N LEU A 117 6.63 -3.02 0.20
CA LEU A 117 5.30 -3.61 0.46
C LEU A 117 4.31 -3.39 -0.70
N GLU A 118 4.76 -3.00 -1.89
CA GLU A 118 3.88 -2.80 -3.06
C GLU A 118 3.07 -4.07 -3.35
N GLY A 119 1.75 -3.93 -3.44
CA GLY A 119 0.83 -5.04 -3.69
C GLY A 119 0.67 -6.04 -2.55
N THR A 120 1.35 -5.86 -1.42
CA THR A 120 1.30 -6.76 -0.26
C THR A 120 -0.05 -6.72 0.44
N ASP A 121 -0.57 -7.87 0.87
CA ASP A 121 -1.77 -7.96 1.70
C ASP A 121 -1.40 -8.13 3.18
N LEU A 122 -1.43 -7.04 3.94
CA LEU A 122 -1.18 -6.97 5.38
C LEU A 122 -2.47 -6.99 6.21
N SER A 123 -3.61 -7.36 5.61
CA SER A 123 -4.89 -7.33 6.31
C SER A 123 -4.85 -8.20 7.57
N TRP A 124 -5.37 -7.66 8.68
CA TRP A 124 -5.46 -8.34 9.98
C TRP A 124 -4.11 -8.71 10.61
N CYS A 125 -2.98 -8.18 10.12
CA CYS A 125 -1.68 -8.37 10.73
C CYS A 125 -1.63 -7.78 12.15
N LYS A 126 -0.84 -8.43 13.01
CA LYS A 126 -0.44 -7.88 14.31
C LYS A 126 0.83 -7.05 14.10
N LEU A 127 0.77 -5.77 14.44
CA LEU A 127 1.81 -4.78 14.11
C LEU A 127 2.28 -3.99 15.34
N LYS A 128 2.12 -4.58 16.53
CA LYS A 128 2.54 -3.90 17.77
C LYS A 128 4.04 -3.65 17.76
N GLU A 129 4.43 -2.40 17.99
CA GLU A 129 5.83 -1.97 18.05
C GLU A 129 6.62 -2.30 16.74
N THR A 130 5.92 -2.35 15.61
CA THR A 130 6.53 -2.56 14.30
C THR A 130 6.95 -1.22 13.70
N PHE A 131 8.15 -1.15 13.11
CA PHE A 131 8.70 0.06 12.48
C PHE A 131 8.54 0.00 10.97
N PHE A 132 8.01 1.09 10.38
CA PHE A 132 7.71 1.21 8.94
C PHE A 132 8.37 2.45 8.29
N ASP A 133 9.52 2.86 8.78
CA ASP A 133 10.18 4.08 8.29
C ASP A 133 10.65 3.90 6.85
N GLY A 134 10.29 4.84 5.95
CA GLY A 134 10.73 4.79 4.56
C GLY A 134 10.21 3.62 3.73
N VAL A 135 9.18 2.93 4.19
CA VAL A 135 8.59 1.79 3.49
C VAL A 135 7.97 2.24 2.16
N ALA A 136 8.22 1.47 1.10
CA ALA A 136 7.54 1.64 -0.18
C ALA A 136 6.23 0.84 -0.18
N PHE A 137 5.10 1.49 -0.54
CA PHE A 137 3.80 0.87 -0.69
C PHE A 137 2.99 1.57 -1.79
N ASP A 138 1.97 0.92 -2.29
CA ASP A 138 1.13 1.42 -3.36
C ASP A 138 -0.37 1.32 -3.03
N ARG A 139 -1.24 1.65 -4.00
CA ARG A 139 -2.70 1.55 -3.84
C ARG A 139 -3.21 0.11 -3.70
N ASN A 140 -2.42 -0.87 -4.14
CA ASN A 140 -2.78 -2.29 -4.07
C ASN A 140 -2.38 -2.90 -2.74
N THR A 141 -1.54 -2.21 -1.95
CA THR A 141 -1.18 -2.62 -0.60
C THR A 141 -2.43 -2.59 0.29
N LYS A 142 -2.81 -3.74 0.81
CA LYS A 142 -4.01 -3.88 1.64
C LYS A 142 -3.65 -3.83 3.12
N LEU A 143 -4.40 -3.01 3.86
CA LEU A 143 -4.17 -2.71 5.27
C LEU A 143 -5.47 -2.82 6.09
N LEU A 144 -6.43 -3.65 5.63
CA LEU A 144 -7.72 -3.78 6.27
C LEU A 144 -7.60 -4.48 7.63
N GLY A 145 -8.26 -3.94 8.66
CA GLY A 145 -8.34 -4.58 9.98
C GLY A 145 -7.06 -4.54 10.81
N ILE A 146 -6.03 -3.78 10.41
CA ILE A 146 -4.85 -3.54 11.25
C ILE A 146 -5.17 -2.54 12.36
N ASN A 147 -4.51 -2.69 13.52
CA ASN A 147 -4.59 -1.71 14.61
C ASN A 147 -3.54 -0.61 14.41
N THR A 148 -3.96 0.52 13.86
CA THR A 148 -3.06 1.65 13.57
C THR A 148 -2.50 2.33 14.81
N ASN A 149 -3.12 2.15 15.99
CA ASN A 149 -2.65 2.75 17.24
C ASN A 149 -1.41 2.04 17.81
N GLU A 150 -1.14 0.82 17.39
CA GLU A 150 -0.01 0.01 17.86
C GLU A 150 1.24 0.15 16.99
N ILE A 151 1.11 0.81 15.83
CA ILE A 151 2.22 1.08 14.92
C ILE A 151 3.03 2.26 15.47
N ASN A 152 4.36 2.17 15.40
CA ASN A 152 5.20 3.34 15.64
C ASN A 152 5.03 4.33 14.48
N SER A 153 4.13 5.32 14.69
CA SER A 153 3.60 6.17 13.62
C SER A 153 4.45 7.39 13.27
N ASN A 154 5.56 7.64 13.96
CA ASN A 154 6.31 8.89 13.77
C ASN A 154 6.79 9.10 12.33
N LEU A 155 7.06 8.03 11.58
CA LEU A 155 7.50 8.07 10.18
C LEU A 155 6.59 7.27 9.22
N ALA A 156 5.51 6.67 9.73
CA ALA A 156 4.56 5.86 8.96
C ALA A 156 3.21 6.56 8.70
N ILE A 157 3.16 7.89 8.76
CA ILE A 157 1.92 8.69 8.65
C ILE A 157 1.11 8.34 7.40
N LEU A 158 1.76 8.25 6.23
CA LEU A 158 1.08 7.95 4.97
C LEU A 158 0.48 6.54 4.94
N LEU A 159 1.18 5.56 5.51
CA LEU A 159 0.70 4.18 5.60
C LEU A 159 -0.52 4.09 6.53
N VAL A 160 -0.47 4.78 7.68
CA VAL A 160 -1.59 4.87 8.62
C VAL A 160 -2.79 5.58 7.98
N ASP A 161 -2.58 6.65 7.23
CA ASP A 161 -3.66 7.34 6.50
C ASP A 161 -4.30 6.45 5.44
N GLN A 162 -3.50 5.70 4.68
CA GLN A 162 -4.01 4.71 3.73
C GLN A 162 -4.84 3.62 4.43
N ALA A 163 -4.36 3.09 5.55
CA ALA A 163 -5.07 2.07 6.33
C ALA A 163 -6.42 2.60 6.84
N ASN A 164 -6.44 3.79 7.42
CA ASN A 164 -7.66 4.44 7.90
C ASN A 164 -8.65 4.70 6.75
N THR A 165 -8.16 5.07 5.57
CA THR A 165 -8.98 5.27 4.38
C THR A 165 -9.58 3.96 3.90
N GLN A 166 -8.82 2.87 3.82
CA GLN A 166 -9.34 1.55 3.45
C GLN A 166 -10.40 1.06 4.44
N GLN A 167 -10.19 1.24 5.74
CA GLN A 167 -11.16 0.85 6.77
C GLN A 167 -12.45 1.67 6.67
N ARG A 168 -12.37 2.98 6.44
CA ARG A 168 -13.56 3.84 6.22
C ARG A 168 -14.35 3.41 5.00
N ILE A 169 -13.68 3.11 3.88
CA ILE A 169 -14.34 2.63 2.66
C ILE A 169 -15.02 1.29 2.92
N ALA A 170 -14.33 0.32 3.52
CA ALA A 170 -14.90 -0.99 3.83
C ALA A 170 -16.12 -0.89 4.76
N HIS A 171 -16.06 -0.03 5.78
CA HIS A 171 -17.20 0.24 6.65
C HIS A 171 -18.39 0.86 5.90
N PHE A 172 -18.10 1.83 4.99
CA PHE A 172 -19.14 2.45 4.16
C PHE A 172 -19.76 1.45 3.19
N GLU A 173 -18.98 0.60 2.55
CA GLU A 173 -19.45 -0.46 1.66
C GLU A 173 -20.36 -1.46 2.35
N SER A 174 -20.02 -1.87 3.58
CA SER A 174 -20.85 -2.78 4.37
C SER A 174 -22.20 -2.17 4.73
N ARG A 175 -22.25 -0.85 4.96
CA ARG A 175 -23.47 -0.15 5.37
C ARG A 175 -24.35 0.29 4.20
N HIS A 176 -23.75 0.60 3.04
CA HIS A 176 -24.42 1.17 1.87
C HIS A 176 -24.00 0.47 0.56
N PRO A 177 -24.30 -0.84 0.37
CA PRO A 177 -23.74 -1.64 -0.73
C PRO A 177 -24.13 -1.16 -2.13
N ASN A 178 -25.32 -0.59 -2.32
CA ASN A 178 -25.76 -0.09 -3.62
C ASN A 178 -25.16 1.28 -3.96
N PHE A 179 -25.05 2.15 -2.95
CA PHE A 179 -24.47 3.47 -3.14
C PHE A 179 -22.95 3.41 -3.28
N SER A 180 -22.30 2.45 -2.63
CA SER A 180 -20.89 2.21 -2.76
C SER A 180 -20.48 1.82 -4.19
N LYS A 181 -21.29 0.98 -4.86
CA LYS A 181 -21.06 0.62 -6.28
C LYS A 181 -21.12 1.85 -7.20
N LEU A 182 -22.05 2.77 -6.94
CA LEU A 182 -22.16 4.02 -7.69
C LEU A 182 -20.92 4.89 -7.47
N LEU A 183 -20.49 5.10 -6.23
CA LEU A 183 -19.30 5.89 -5.90
C LEU A 183 -18.02 5.27 -6.48
N TRP A 184 -17.90 3.95 -6.41
CA TRP A 184 -16.77 3.25 -7.04
C TRP A 184 -16.73 3.45 -8.54
N ALA A 185 -17.89 3.32 -9.23
CA ALA A 185 -17.98 3.47 -10.68
C ALA A 185 -17.71 4.90 -11.15
N THR A 186 -18.21 5.91 -10.40
CA THR A 186 -18.17 7.32 -10.80
C THR A 186 -16.85 8.02 -10.46
N CYS A 187 -16.32 7.84 -9.26
CA CYS A 187 -15.16 8.59 -8.79
C CYS A 187 -14.17 7.79 -7.95
N ASP A 188 -14.34 6.48 -7.84
CA ASP A 188 -13.50 5.61 -6.97
C ASP A 188 -13.37 6.21 -5.55
N TYR A 189 -14.49 6.52 -4.92
CA TYR A 189 -14.58 7.19 -3.60
C TYR A 189 -13.80 8.51 -3.52
N GLY A 190 -13.74 9.26 -4.60
CA GLY A 190 -13.01 10.53 -4.70
C GLY A 190 -11.52 10.39 -5.00
N ARG A 191 -11.02 9.17 -5.19
CA ARG A 191 -9.59 8.91 -5.46
C ARG A 191 -9.20 9.05 -6.94
N SER A 192 -10.18 9.09 -7.85
CA SER A 192 -9.94 9.16 -9.30
C SER A 192 -10.55 10.42 -9.92
N ILE A 193 -9.77 11.50 -9.99
CA ILE A 193 -10.15 12.75 -10.69
C ILE A 193 -10.49 12.46 -12.18
N PRO A 194 -9.71 11.67 -12.95
CA PRO A 194 -10.04 11.41 -14.35
C PRO A 194 -11.41 10.75 -14.56
N ARG A 195 -11.80 9.79 -13.68
CA ARG A 195 -13.13 9.18 -13.74
C ARG A 195 -14.24 10.19 -13.45
N LEU A 196 -14.03 11.04 -12.46
CA LEU A 196 -14.97 12.09 -12.12
C LEU A 196 -15.18 13.03 -13.32
N LEU A 197 -14.09 13.52 -13.93
CA LEU A 197 -14.16 14.40 -15.10
C LEU A 197 -14.83 13.72 -16.30
N PHE A 198 -14.58 12.44 -16.50
CA PHE A 198 -15.25 11.65 -17.54
C PHE A 198 -16.77 11.60 -17.35
N TRP A 199 -17.26 11.37 -16.12
CA TRP A 199 -18.69 11.36 -15.84
C TRP A 199 -19.32 12.75 -15.94
N ILE A 200 -18.60 13.82 -15.55
CA ILE A 200 -18.99 15.20 -15.75
C ILE A 200 -19.18 15.46 -17.25
N LEU A 201 -18.22 15.07 -18.07
CA LEU A 201 -18.31 15.23 -19.53
C LEU A 201 -19.53 14.50 -20.10
N ILE A 202 -19.78 13.24 -19.67
CA ILE A 202 -20.96 12.48 -20.10
C ILE A 202 -22.25 13.22 -19.73
N LEU A 203 -22.34 13.76 -18.52
CA LEU A 203 -23.51 14.54 -18.08
C LEU A 203 -23.71 15.79 -18.94
N VAL A 204 -22.66 16.57 -19.20
CA VAL A 204 -22.73 17.74 -20.07
C VAL A 204 -23.23 17.35 -21.45
N LEU A 205 -22.70 16.30 -22.05
CA LEU A 205 -23.13 15.82 -23.37
C LEU A 205 -24.57 15.31 -23.38
N ALA A 206 -24.99 14.62 -22.33
CA ALA A 206 -26.37 14.15 -22.18
C ALA A 206 -27.36 15.32 -22.07
N TYR A 207 -27.07 16.33 -21.25
CA TYR A 207 -27.89 17.54 -21.19
C TYR A 207 -27.88 18.32 -22.50
N THR A 208 -26.71 18.44 -23.17
CA THR A 208 -26.59 19.04 -24.49
C THR A 208 -27.53 18.36 -25.50
N PHE A 209 -27.56 17.01 -25.49
CA PHE A 209 -28.44 16.24 -26.35
C PHE A 209 -29.92 16.49 -26.05
N VAL A 210 -30.29 16.55 -24.76
CA VAL A 210 -31.68 16.82 -24.34
C VAL A 210 -32.11 18.23 -24.82
N TYR A 211 -31.30 19.26 -24.59
CA TYR A 211 -31.61 20.64 -25.00
C TYR A 211 -31.63 20.81 -26.52
N TRP A 212 -30.81 20.04 -27.23
CA TRP A 212 -30.85 20.01 -28.71
C TRP A 212 -32.11 19.35 -29.25
N CYS A 213 -32.59 18.26 -28.64
CA CYS A 213 -33.82 17.58 -29.00
C CYS A 213 -35.10 18.36 -28.62
N PHE A 214 -35.05 19.12 -27.57
CA PHE A 214 -36.15 19.90 -27.00
C PHE A 214 -35.75 21.37 -26.86
N PRO A 215 -35.63 22.12 -28.00
CA PRO A 215 -35.10 23.51 -27.96
C PRO A 215 -35.95 24.47 -27.16
N ASP A 216 -37.24 24.18 -26.96
CA ASP A 216 -38.19 25.04 -26.20
C ASP A 216 -37.78 25.17 -24.70
N PHE A 217 -37.05 24.18 -24.15
CA PHE A 217 -36.60 24.24 -22.75
C PHE A 217 -35.53 25.30 -22.49
N ALA A 218 -34.76 25.72 -23.52
CA ALA A 218 -33.61 26.61 -23.32
C ALA A 218 -33.43 27.63 -24.44
N LYS A 219 -34.38 27.76 -25.39
CA LYS A 219 -34.30 28.61 -26.59
C LYS A 219 -32.99 28.44 -27.36
N THR A 220 -32.53 27.21 -27.47
CA THR A 220 -31.31 26.90 -28.19
C THR A 220 -31.56 26.76 -29.68
N SER A 221 -30.81 27.48 -30.54
CA SER A 221 -30.94 27.43 -31.98
C SER A 221 -30.09 26.33 -32.64
N GLY A 222 -29.22 25.66 -31.90
CA GLY A 222 -28.34 24.63 -32.39
C GLY A 222 -27.60 23.87 -31.30
N TRP A 223 -26.81 22.90 -31.70
CA TRP A 223 -26.09 22.06 -30.75
C TRP A 223 -25.04 22.82 -29.92
N ILE A 224 -24.44 23.89 -30.50
CA ILE A 224 -23.45 24.72 -29.82
C ILE A 224 -24.11 25.49 -28.69
N ASP A 225 -25.29 26.11 -28.94
CA ASP A 225 -26.06 26.84 -27.92
C ASP A 225 -26.52 25.87 -26.81
N SER A 226 -26.92 24.66 -27.17
CA SER A 226 -27.29 23.61 -26.20
C SER A 226 -26.10 23.18 -25.35
N LEU A 227 -24.90 23.08 -25.93
CA LEU A 227 -23.67 22.79 -25.20
C LEU A 227 -23.30 23.93 -24.24
N TYR A 228 -23.36 25.16 -24.72
CA TYR A 228 -23.12 26.33 -23.91
C TYR A 228 -24.08 26.39 -22.71
N PHE A 229 -25.38 26.24 -22.95
CA PHE A 229 -26.39 26.23 -21.89
C PHE A 229 -26.17 25.10 -20.88
N SER A 230 -25.78 23.90 -21.34
CA SER A 230 -25.46 22.77 -20.48
C SER A 230 -24.27 23.07 -19.57
N ILE A 231 -23.21 23.68 -20.08
CA ILE A 231 -22.01 24.06 -19.31
C ILE A 231 -22.35 25.14 -18.30
N VAL A 232 -23.06 26.21 -18.73
CA VAL A 232 -23.46 27.34 -17.87
C VAL A 232 -24.36 26.88 -16.73
N THR A 233 -25.33 26.00 -17.01
CA THR A 233 -26.22 25.42 -16.00
C THR A 233 -25.45 24.55 -15.02
N MET A 234 -24.56 23.69 -15.51
CA MET A 234 -23.79 22.79 -14.67
C MET A 234 -22.78 23.52 -13.77
N THR A 235 -22.18 24.59 -14.26
CA THR A 235 -21.24 25.42 -13.49
C THR A 235 -21.94 26.43 -12.59
N THR A 236 -23.28 26.51 -12.64
CA THR A 236 -24.10 27.47 -11.88
C THR A 236 -23.75 28.93 -12.17
N LEU A 237 -23.07 29.23 -13.29
CA LEU A 237 -22.66 30.60 -13.65
C LEU A 237 -23.84 31.47 -14.02
N GLY A 238 -24.89 30.90 -14.64
CA GLY A 238 -26.18 31.53 -14.86
C GLY A 238 -26.13 32.95 -15.43
N TYR A 239 -25.43 33.15 -16.57
CA TYR A 239 -25.32 34.50 -17.20
C TYR A 239 -26.68 35.12 -17.60
N GLY A 240 -27.74 34.30 -17.65
CA GLY A 240 -29.11 34.78 -17.93
C GLY A 240 -29.36 35.22 -19.41
N ASP A 241 -28.41 34.93 -20.27
CA ASP A 241 -28.52 35.22 -21.73
C ASP A 241 -29.39 34.20 -22.47
N LEU A 242 -29.47 32.97 -21.93
CA LEU A 242 -30.43 31.94 -22.35
C LEU A 242 -31.27 31.53 -21.15
N THR A 243 -32.54 31.81 -21.16
CA THR A 243 -33.49 31.46 -20.09
C THR A 243 -34.66 30.69 -20.64
N PRO A 244 -35.18 29.67 -19.92
CA PRO A 244 -36.44 29.04 -20.27
C PRO A 244 -37.57 30.09 -20.14
N GLU A 245 -38.44 30.20 -21.14
CA GLU A 245 -39.69 30.97 -20.98
C GLU A 245 -40.68 30.09 -20.23
N ASN A 246 -41.15 30.59 -19.09
CA ASN A 246 -42.37 30.06 -18.46
C ASN A 246 -43.56 30.74 -19.19
N ASP A 247 -44.31 29.97 -19.97
CA ASP A 247 -45.67 30.30 -20.38
C ASP A 247 -46.63 30.09 -19.20
#